data_323230911a97f7d9d75d120190e510c9
#
_entry.id   323230911a97f7d9d75d120190e510c9
#
_cell.length_a   1.000
_cell.length_b   1.000
_cell.length_c   1.000
_cell.angle_alpha   90.00
_cell.angle_beta   90.00
_cell.angle_gamma   90.00
#
_symmetry.space_group_name_H-M   'P 1'
#
loop_
_entity.id
_entity.type
_entity.pdbx_description
1 polymer ?
#
loop_
_entity_poly.entity_id
_entity_poly.type
_entity_poly.pdbx_seq_one_letter_code
_entity_poly.pdbx_strand_id
1 'polypeptide(L)'
;MSTQKDIKVVALDIDGTTFKNGQGPISPRVKEAVQAARDRGVKVALCTGRWYSIMVNFCHELGMAPEDLHVTSNGSVVLNTRGDVFDTVPVDTQALHALIDPLSEKGIGYGMCDALNFYANAKGFDAHVDQSQFVLVKDDAEFKKLNYISKIYVNCGEENVAFVESLLKPLPLEYACDFVGEFDIWPRATNKGVALSKLAHRYGTDIDHLMFVGDGTNDLMALSMAGLGVAMGQAEDHVKKQADVIAPPFSEDGAAWAIEEFVLKK
;
A
#
# COMPACT_ATOMS: atom_id res chain seq x y z
N MET A 1 -7.01 17.53 -29.27
CA MET A 1 -5.86 16.61 -29.42
C MET A 1 -5.33 16.36 -28.01
N SER A 2 -5.57 15.19 -27.44
CA SER A 2 -5.00 14.82 -26.16
C SER A 2 -3.49 14.66 -26.37
N THR A 3 -2.68 15.58 -25.84
CA THR A 3 -1.23 15.38 -25.77
C THR A 3 -1.02 14.18 -24.89
N GLN A 4 -0.64 13.05 -25.48
CA GLN A 4 -0.31 11.83 -24.77
C GLN A 4 0.75 12.17 -23.73
N LYS A 5 0.44 11.98 -22.43
CA LYS A 5 1.34 12.30 -21.32
C LYS A 5 2.63 11.49 -21.44
N ASP A 6 3.77 12.13 -21.18
CA ASP A 6 5.07 11.45 -21.18
C ASP A 6 5.27 10.73 -19.84
N ILE A 7 4.83 9.46 -19.76
CA ILE A 7 4.92 8.64 -18.54
C ILE A 7 6.36 8.15 -18.36
N LYS A 8 6.98 8.53 -17.26
CA LYS A 8 8.32 8.12 -16.84
C LYS A 8 8.31 7.11 -15.69
N VAL A 9 7.22 7.11 -14.91
CA VAL A 9 7.03 6.20 -13.78
C VAL A 9 5.64 5.58 -13.86
N VAL A 10 5.56 4.28 -13.66
CA VAL A 10 4.31 3.53 -13.45
C VAL A 10 4.30 3.04 -12.02
N ALA A 11 3.29 3.39 -11.26
CA ALA A 11 3.07 2.85 -9.92
C ALA A 11 1.79 2.00 -9.91
N LEU A 12 1.89 0.79 -9.39
CA LEU A 12 0.82 -0.20 -9.37
C LEU A 12 0.46 -0.53 -7.92
N ASP A 13 -0.81 -0.50 -7.60
CA ASP A 13 -1.28 -1.16 -6.39
C ASP A 13 -1.18 -2.69 -6.53
N ILE A 14 -1.26 -3.41 -5.41
CA ILE A 14 -1.15 -4.88 -5.38
C ILE A 14 -2.55 -5.50 -5.34
N ASP A 15 -3.29 -5.31 -4.26
CA ASP A 15 -4.52 -6.03 -3.97
C ASP A 15 -5.68 -5.55 -4.83
N GLY A 16 -6.26 -6.44 -5.63
CA GLY A 16 -7.30 -6.08 -6.60
C GLY A 16 -6.79 -5.43 -7.88
N THR A 17 -5.49 -5.11 -7.97
CA THR A 17 -4.89 -4.45 -9.14
C THR A 17 -3.90 -5.37 -9.88
N THR A 18 -2.80 -5.79 -9.24
CA THR A 18 -1.83 -6.73 -9.83
C THR A 18 -1.98 -8.15 -9.31
N PHE A 19 -2.58 -8.29 -8.15
CA PHE A 19 -2.76 -9.57 -7.45
C PHE A 19 -4.14 -9.62 -6.79
N LYS A 20 -4.69 -10.84 -6.65
CA LYS A 20 -5.92 -11.08 -5.88
C LYS A 20 -5.82 -12.42 -5.16
N ASN A 21 -6.04 -12.40 -3.86
CA ASN A 21 -6.02 -13.60 -3.02
C ASN A 21 -6.91 -14.70 -3.59
N GLY A 22 -6.41 -15.93 -3.62
CA GLY A 22 -7.12 -17.10 -4.12
C GLY A 22 -7.17 -17.24 -5.65
N GLN A 23 -6.59 -16.30 -6.40
CA GLN A 23 -6.58 -16.36 -7.87
C GLN A 23 -5.20 -16.73 -8.47
N GLY A 24 -4.28 -17.20 -7.64
CA GLY A 24 -2.94 -17.63 -8.07
C GLY A 24 -1.92 -16.48 -8.13
N PRO A 25 -0.77 -16.70 -8.79
CA PRO A 25 0.29 -15.71 -8.93
C PRO A 25 -0.14 -14.54 -9.84
N ILE A 26 0.68 -13.48 -9.89
CA ILE A 26 0.50 -12.38 -10.85
C ILE A 26 0.43 -12.94 -12.28
N SER A 27 -0.51 -12.44 -13.08
CA SER A 27 -0.73 -12.97 -14.43
C SER A 27 0.51 -12.80 -15.32
N PRO A 28 0.75 -13.71 -16.29
CA PRO A 28 1.84 -13.55 -17.24
C PRO A 28 1.77 -12.24 -18.01
N ARG A 29 0.58 -11.79 -18.40
CA ARG A 29 0.37 -10.54 -19.13
C ARG A 29 0.82 -9.31 -18.34
N VAL A 30 0.51 -9.25 -17.03
CA VAL A 30 0.98 -8.17 -16.15
C VAL A 30 2.51 -8.18 -16.06
N LYS A 31 3.14 -9.37 -15.89
CA LYS A 31 4.60 -9.50 -15.84
C LYS A 31 5.26 -9.03 -17.14
N GLU A 32 4.72 -9.44 -18.28
CA GLU A 32 5.22 -9.06 -19.61
C GLU A 32 5.08 -7.55 -19.84
N ALA A 33 3.93 -6.95 -19.48
CA ALA A 33 3.71 -5.51 -19.61
C ALA A 33 4.66 -4.70 -18.73
N VAL A 34 4.87 -5.12 -17.46
CA VAL A 34 5.84 -4.51 -16.54
C VAL A 34 7.25 -4.59 -17.10
N GLN A 35 7.68 -5.77 -17.59
CA GLN A 35 9.00 -5.92 -18.18
C GLN A 35 9.16 -5.05 -19.43
N ALA A 36 8.18 -5.02 -20.33
CA ALA A 36 8.21 -4.20 -21.53
C ALA A 36 8.29 -2.69 -21.25
N ALA A 37 7.63 -2.21 -20.19
CA ALA A 37 7.74 -0.82 -19.74
C ALA A 37 9.17 -0.52 -19.26
N ARG A 38 9.74 -1.41 -18.46
CA ARG A 38 11.13 -1.29 -17.96
C ARG A 38 12.16 -1.32 -19.10
N ASP A 39 11.98 -2.15 -20.10
CA ASP A 39 12.85 -2.22 -21.31
C ASP A 39 12.84 -0.90 -22.09
N ARG A 40 11.77 -0.09 -21.96
CA ARG A 40 11.69 1.28 -22.53
C ARG A 40 12.25 2.36 -21.60
N GLY A 41 12.84 1.97 -20.46
CA GLY A 41 13.40 2.89 -19.49
C GLY A 41 12.38 3.53 -18.55
N VAL A 42 11.10 3.14 -18.60
CA VAL A 42 10.08 3.58 -17.65
C VAL A 42 10.30 2.87 -16.31
N LYS A 43 10.32 3.63 -15.23
CA LYS A 43 10.42 3.08 -13.88
C LYS A 43 9.09 2.46 -13.47
N VAL A 44 9.13 1.29 -12.86
CA VAL A 44 7.94 0.65 -12.32
C VAL A 44 8.08 0.50 -10.80
N ALA A 45 7.04 0.85 -10.08
CA ALA A 45 6.97 0.79 -8.62
C ALA A 45 5.71 0.05 -8.15
N LEU A 46 5.79 -0.64 -7.03
CA LEU A 46 4.60 -1.06 -6.29
C LEU A 46 4.24 0.03 -5.26
N CYS A 47 2.93 0.26 -5.05
CA CYS A 47 2.42 1.22 -4.08
C CYS A 47 1.24 0.61 -3.33
N THR A 48 1.47 0.13 -2.10
CA THR A 48 0.55 -0.77 -1.42
C THR A 48 0.35 -0.43 0.06
N GLY A 49 -0.77 -0.89 0.63
CA GLY A 49 -0.97 -0.93 2.08
C GLY A 49 -0.17 -2.03 2.78
N ARG A 50 0.35 -3.00 2.04
CA ARG A 50 1.17 -4.08 2.61
C ARG A 50 2.49 -3.55 3.15
N TRP A 51 3.07 -4.27 4.13
CA TRP A 51 4.41 -4.00 4.64
C TRP A 51 5.49 -4.69 3.79
N TYR A 52 6.73 -4.28 3.98
CA TYR A 52 7.87 -4.67 3.13
C TYR A 52 8.03 -6.18 2.96
N SER A 53 8.03 -6.97 4.04
CA SER A 53 8.33 -8.41 3.95
C SER A 53 7.31 -9.20 3.11
N ILE A 54 6.09 -8.68 2.94
CA ILE A 54 5.10 -9.23 2.00
C ILE A 54 5.29 -8.62 0.61
N MET A 55 5.43 -7.30 0.51
CA MET A 55 5.56 -6.59 -0.77
C MET A 55 6.75 -7.08 -1.58
N VAL A 56 7.90 -7.37 -0.96
CA VAL A 56 9.11 -7.80 -1.65
C VAL A 56 8.95 -9.09 -2.45
N ASN A 57 8.06 -9.98 -2.04
CA ASN A 57 7.76 -11.21 -2.80
C ASN A 57 7.13 -10.88 -4.17
N PHE A 58 6.26 -9.86 -4.23
CA PHE A 58 5.69 -9.37 -5.48
C PHE A 58 6.74 -8.66 -6.34
N CYS A 59 7.69 -7.94 -5.74
CA CYS A 59 8.83 -7.39 -6.46
C CYS A 59 9.65 -8.48 -7.16
N HIS A 60 9.97 -9.56 -6.46
CA HIS A 60 10.69 -10.70 -7.03
C HIS A 60 9.88 -11.36 -8.14
N GLU A 61 8.58 -11.55 -7.94
CA GLU A 61 7.71 -12.15 -8.93
C GLU A 61 7.59 -11.32 -10.23
N LEU A 62 7.66 -9.98 -10.11
CA LEU A 62 7.66 -9.02 -11.22
C LEU A 62 9.07 -8.76 -11.80
N GLY A 63 10.11 -9.42 -11.28
CA GLY A 63 11.50 -9.23 -11.74
C GLY A 63 12.04 -7.82 -11.46
N MET A 64 11.59 -7.15 -10.39
CA MET A 64 12.07 -5.81 -10.00
C MET A 64 13.55 -5.85 -9.62
N ALA A 65 14.29 -4.79 -10.00
CA ALA A 65 15.70 -4.66 -9.64
C ALA A 65 15.85 -4.26 -8.15
N PRO A 66 17.00 -4.58 -7.52
CA PRO A 66 17.26 -4.22 -6.13
C PRO A 66 17.10 -2.72 -5.82
N GLU A 67 17.33 -1.85 -6.79
CA GLU A 67 17.29 -0.39 -6.68
C GLU A 67 15.93 0.22 -7.02
N ASP A 68 14.97 -0.58 -7.53
CA ASP A 68 13.63 -0.07 -7.86
C ASP A 68 12.91 0.38 -6.58
N LEU A 69 12.31 1.59 -6.64
CA LEU A 69 11.64 2.21 -5.50
C LEU A 69 10.18 1.79 -5.41
N HIS A 70 9.70 1.67 -4.20
CA HIS A 70 8.35 1.26 -3.87
C HIS A 70 7.78 2.10 -2.72
N VAL A 71 6.45 2.06 -2.57
CA VAL A 71 5.71 2.65 -1.47
C VAL A 71 4.98 1.55 -0.71
N THR A 72 5.16 1.48 0.60
CA THR A 72 4.48 0.52 1.49
C THR A 72 3.70 1.22 2.60
N SER A 73 2.94 0.46 3.38
CA SER A 73 2.22 0.95 4.56
C SER A 73 1.34 2.18 4.25
N ASN A 74 0.56 2.13 3.16
CA ASN A 74 -0.33 3.21 2.71
C ASN A 74 0.34 4.58 2.50
N GLY A 75 1.64 4.59 2.14
CA GLY A 75 2.40 5.81 1.89
C GLY A 75 3.30 6.23 3.05
N SER A 76 3.32 5.48 4.14
CA SER A 76 4.18 5.81 5.29
C SER A 76 5.65 5.51 5.05
N VAL A 77 5.99 4.66 4.09
CA VAL A 77 7.38 4.26 3.81
C VAL A 77 7.67 4.30 2.31
N VAL A 78 8.81 4.90 1.95
CA VAL A 78 9.43 4.79 0.63
C VAL A 78 10.76 4.05 0.78
N LEU A 79 10.92 2.95 0.05
CA LEU A 79 12.09 2.08 0.13
C LEU A 79 12.38 1.45 -1.25
N ASN A 80 13.51 0.76 -1.39
CA ASN A 80 13.78 -0.03 -2.59
C ASN A 80 13.51 -1.53 -2.38
N THR A 81 13.58 -2.32 -3.45
CA THR A 81 13.40 -3.78 -3.41
C THR A 81 14.35 -4.46 -2.40
N ARG A 82 15.55 -3.92 -2.20
CA ARG A 82 16.55 -4.45 -1.26
C ARG A 82 16.21 -4.14 0.21
N GLY A 83 15.29 -3.20 0.48
CA GLY A 83 14.91 -2.77 1.82
C GLY A 83 15.66 -1.54 2.33
N ASP A 84 16.43 -0.84 1.48
CA ASP A 84 16.99 0.45 1.88
C ASP A 84 15.86 1.48 1.97
N VAL A 85 15.69 2.08 3.14
CA VAL A 85 14.60 3.04 3.46
C VAL A 85 15.06 4.45 3.13
N PHE A 86 14.26 5.16 2.36
CA PHE A 86 14.55 6.53 1.91
C PHE A 86 13.66 7.59 2.55
N ASP A 87 12.47 7.21 2.96
CA ASP A 87 11.54 8.11 3.64
C ASP A 87 10.62 7.29 4.55
N THR A 88 10.30 7.84 5.71
CA THR A 88 9.35 7.26 6.67
C THR A 88 8.56 8.38 7.34
N VAL A 89 7.24 8.20 7.38
CA VAL A 89 6.33 9.03 8.18
C VAL A 89 5.83 8.17 9.33
N PRO A 90 6.40 8.29 10.53
CA PRO A 90 6.00 7.45 11.66
C PRO A 90 4.69 7.92 12.28
N VAL A 91 3.99 6.99 12.91
CA VAL A 91 2.90 7.27 13.85
C VAL A 91 3.47 8.06 15.03
N ASP A 92 2.78 9.13 15.42
CA ASP A 92 3.13 9.88 16.64
C ASP A 92 3.07 8.97 17.87
N THR A 93 4.09 9.04 18.73
CA THR A 93 4.21 8.15 19.89
C THR A 93 3.05 8.31 20.89
N GLN A 94 2.53 9.52 21.07
CA GLN A 94 1.39 9.75 21.97
C GLN A 94 0.11 9.16 21.36
N ALA A 95 -0.09 9.35 20.05
CA ALA A 95 -1.20 8.73 19.33
C ALA A 95 -1.12 7.20 19.37
N LEU A 96 0.08 6.64 19.21
CA LEU A 96 0.32 5.21 19.32
C LEU A 96 -0.13 4.68 20.69
N HIS A 97 0.35 5.27 21.78
CA HIS A 97 -0.01 4.82 23.13
C HIS A 97 -1.51 5.03 23.43
N ALA A 98 -2.07 6.17 23.00
CA ALA A 98 -3.50 6.45 23.17
C ALA A 98 -4.41 5.43 22.45
N LEU A 99 -3.90 4.80 21.40
CA LEU A 99 -4.63 3.75 20.69
C LEU A 99 -4.41 2.37 21.34
N ILE A 100 -3.15 1.98 21.59
CA ILE A 100 -2.86 0.59 21.99
C ILE A 100 -3.22 0.29 23.43
N ASP A 101 -3.16 1.26 24.36
CA ASP A 101 -3.46 1.01 25.77
C ASP A 101 -4.93 0.56 25.97
N PRO A 102 -5.94 1.26 25.44
CA PRO A 102 -7.34 0.79 25.53
C PRO A 102 -7.61 -0.52 24.78
N LEU A 103 -6.92 -0.77 23.64
CA LEU A 103 -7.03 -2.03 22.93
C LEU A 103 -6.54 -3.19 23.76
N SER A 104 -5.38 -3.02 24.40
CA SER A 104 -4.79 -4.02 25.28
C SER A 104 -5.64 -4.30 26.52
N GLU A 105 -6.15 -3.27 27.19
CA GLU A 105 -7.05 -3.39 28.34
C GLU A 105 -8.31 -4.18 28.00
N LYS A 106 -8.82 -4.01 26.77
CA LYS A 106 -10.01 -4.72 26.28
C LYS A 106 -9.68 -6.11 25.72
N GLY A 107 -8.39 -6.47 25.62
CA GLY A 107 -7.95 -7.75 25.06
C GLY A 107 -8.07 -7.86 23.54
N ILE A 108 -8.15 -6.73 22.84
CA ILE A 108 -8.20 -6.66 21.37
C ILE A 108 -6.80 -6.87 20.81
N GLY A 109 -6.69 -7.70 19.78
CA GLY A 109 -5.44 -7.99 19.10
C GLY A 109 -4.98 -6.87 18.17
N TYR A 110 -3.68 -6.60 18.16
CA TYR A 110 -3.07 -5.63 17.25
C TYR A 110 -1.65 -6.03 16.87
N GLY A 111 -1.19 -5.47 15.76
CA GLY A 111 0.18 -5.57 15.29
C GLY A 111 0.68 -4.21 14.80
N MET A 112 1.98 -4.09 14.60
CA MET A 112 2.63 -2.84 14.16
C MET A 112 3.70 -3.12 13.14
N CYS A 113 3.83 -2.21 12.18
CA CYS A 113 4.94 -2.23 11.22
C CYS A 113 5.92 -1.11 11.54
N ASP A 114 7.20 -1.41 11.58
CA ASP A 114 8.22 -0.43 11.24
C ASP A 114 8.36 -0.35 9.70
N ALA A 115 9.47 0.14 9.18
CA ALA A 115 9.66 0.20 7.74
C ALA A 115 9.79 -1.18 7.06
N LEU A 116 10.28 -2.19 7.77
CA LEU A 116 10.65 -3.50 7.20
C LEU A 116 9.88 -4.67 7.80
N ASN A 117 9.62 -4.62 9.10
CA ASN A 117 9.12 -5.74 9.87
C ASN A 117 7.68 -5.49 10.30
N PHE A 118 6.96 -6.58 10.47
CA PHE A 118 5.67 -6.59 11.16
C PHE A 118 5.83 -7.29 12.52
N TYR A 119 5.35 -6.63 13.57
CA TYR A 119 5.39 -7.10 14.95
C TYR A 119 3.98 -7.42 15.41
N ALA A 120 3.76 -8.58 15.98
CA ALA A 120 2.45 -9.00 16.49
C ALA A 120 2.56 -9.72 17.82
N ASN A 121 1.54 -9.62 18.65
CA ASN A 121 1.39 -10.51 19.80
C ASN A 121 0.50 -11.71 19.46
N ALA A 122 0.54 -12.75 20.28
CA ALA A 122 -0.23 -13.98 20.05
C ALA A 122 -1.76 -13.78 20.05
N LYS A 123 -2.27 -12.62 20.53
CA LYS A 123 -3.70 -12.27 20.53
C LYS A 123 -4.11 -11.55 19.23
N GLY A 124 -3.15 -10.94 18.51
CA GLY A 124 -3.41 -10.10 17.34
C GLY A 124 -3.57 -10.85 16.02
N PHE A 125 -3.30 -12.16 16.01
CA PHE A 125 -3.33 -12.93 14.79
C PHE A 125 -3.99 -14.28 14.96
N ASP A 126 -4.89 -14.56 14.04
CA ASP A 126 -5.47 -15.87 13.86
C ASP A 126 -4.38 -16.88 13.48
N ALA A 127 -4.52 -18.14 13.95
CA ALA A 127 -3.57 -19.23 13.72
C ALA A 127 -3.29 -19.56 12.23
N HIS A 128 -3.98 -18.89 11.33
CA HIS A 128 -3.87 -19.07 9.87
C HIS A 128 -2.84 -18.16 9.18
N VAL A 129 -2.25 -17.18 9.89
CA VAL A 129 -1.20 -16.32 9.31
C VAL A 129 0.15 -17.02 9.46
N ASP A 130 0.91 -17.08 8.37
CA ASP A 130 2.26 -17.62 8.38
C ASP A 130 3.17 -16.82 9.33
N GLN A 131 3.46 -17.42 10.47
CA GLN A 131 4.25 -16.80 11.54
C GLN A 131 5.70 -16.49 11.14
N SER A 132 6.19 -17.00 10.01
CA SER A 132 7.52 -16.66 9.51
C SER A 132 7.62 -15.23 8.97
N GLN A 133 6.48 -14.56 8.76
CA GLN A 133 6.40 -13.22 8.16
C GLN A 133 6.38 -12.09 9.19
N PHE A 134 6.39 -12.38 10.48
CA PHE A 134 6.35 -11.37 11.53
C PHE A 134 7.19 -11.73 12.76
N VAL A 135 7.53 -10.70 13.52
CA VAL A 135 8.26 -10.82 14.79
C VAL A 135 7.24 -10.93 15.91
N LEU A 136 7.28 -12.05 16.65
CA LEU A 136 6.43 -12.24 17.83
C LEU A 136 6.92 -11.33 18.97
N VAL A 137 6.02 -10.51 19.46
CA VAL A 137 6.21 -9.64 20.63
C VAL A 137 5.50 -10.27 21.84
N LYS A 138 6.19 -10.35 22.97
CA LYS A 138 5.69 -11.07 24.15
C LYS A 138 4.62 -10.31 24.91
N ASP A 139 4.78 -9.01 25.04
CA ASP A 139 3.89 -8.13 25.79
C ASP A 139 3.86 -6.70 25.23
N ASP A 140 2.92 -5.90 25.74
CA ASP A 140 2.72 -4.51 25.31
C ASP A 140 3.89 -3.59 25.68
N ALA A 141 4.70 -3.94 26.69
CA ALA A 141 5.88 -3.16 27.04
C ALA A 141 6.98 -3.28 25.96
N GLU A 142 7.03 -4.39 25.23
CA GLU A 142 7.91 -4.54 24.07
C GLU A 142 7.40 -3.70 22.90
N PHE A 143 6.08 -3.68 22.62
CA PHE A 143 5.51 -2.80 21.58
C PHE A 143 5.81 -1.32 21.83
N LYS A 144 5.72 -0.86 23.08
CA LYS A 144 6.00 0.53 23.45
C LYS A 144 7.46 0.96 23.28
N LYS A 145 8.38 0.01 23.11
CA LYS A 145 9.79 0.29 22.80
C LYS A 145 10.08 0.37 21.32
N LEU A 146 9.14 -0.05 20.46
CA LEU A 146 9.31 0.06 19.02
C LEU A 146 9.31 1.54 18.63
N ASN A 147 10.20 1.87 17.70
CA ASN A 147 10.35 3.22 17.18
C ASN A 147 9.98 3.24 15.70
N TYR A 148 9.59 4.41 15.19
CA TYR A 148 9.31 4.62 13.77
C TYR A 148 8.21 3.69 13.22
N ILE A 149 7.16 3.46 14.02
CA ILE A 149 6.00 2.68 13.58
C ILE A 149 5.33 3.41 12.42
N SER A 150 5.26 2.75 11.27
CA SER A 150 4.70 3.29 10.02
C SER A 150 3.23 2.94 9.82
N LYS A 151 2.76 1.83 10.45
CA LYS A 151 1.40 1.33 10.34
C LYS A 151 1.03 0.50 11.56
N ILE A 152 -0.25 0.53 11.93
CA ILE A 152 -0.84 -0.32 12.97
C ILE A 152 -1.95 -1.15 12.30
N TYR A 153 -2.02 -2.41 12.63
CA TYR A 153 -3.10 -3.32 12.28
C TYR A 153 -3.87 -3.68 13.53
N VAL A 154 -5.20 -3.66 13.47
CA VAL A 154 -6.08 -4.07 14.58
C VAL A 154 -7.10 -5.06 14.05
N ASN A 155 -7.22 -6.19 14.75
CA ASN A 155 -8.29 -7.17 14.54
C ASN A 155 -9.16 -7.22 15.80
N CYS A 156 -10.35 -6.61 15.73
CA CYS A 156 -11.19 -6.39 16.89
C CYS A 156 -12.51 -7.18 16.88
N GLY A 157 -12.82 -7.84 15.76
CA GLY A 157 -14.15 -8.41 15.54
C GLY A 157 -15.24 -7.34 15.32
N GLU A 158 -16.36 -7.76 14.77
CA GLU A 158 -17.48 -6.86 14.42
C GLU A 158 -18.03 -6.10 15.64
N GLU A 159 -18.10 -6.75 16.79
CA GLU A 159 -18.66 -6.19 18.03
C GLU A 159 -17.84 -5.03 18.63
N ASN A 160 -16.58 -4.88 18.23
CA ASN A 160 -15.70 -3.82 18.73
C ASN A 160 -15.39 -2.72 17.71
N VAL A 161 -15.93 -2.75 16.49
CA VAL A 161 -15.70 -1.76 15.45
C VAL A 161 -15.95 -0.35 15.94
N ALA A 162 -17.13 -0.08 16.51
CA ALA A 162 -17.50 1.25 17.03
C ALA A 162 -16.55 1.73 18.16
N PHE A 163 -16.03 0.82 18.96
CA PHE A 163 -15.05 1.13 20.00
C PHE A 163 -13.72 1.59 19.37
N VAL A 164 -13.18 0.84 18.42
CA VAL A 164 -11.93 1.20 17.74
C VAL A 164 -12.07 2.52 17.00
N GLU A 165 -13.16 2.75 16.26
CA GLU A 165 -13.42 4.02 15.60
C GLU A 165 -13.48 5.21 16.58
N SER A 166 -14.08 5.00 17.78
CA SER A 166 -14.11 6.02 18.81
C SER A 166 -12.73 6.43 19.33
N LEU A 167 -11.79 5.48 19.37
CA LEU A 167 -10.39 5.74 19.75
C LEU A 167 -9.64 6.48 18.63
N LEU A 168 -9.90 6.13 17.37
CA LEU A 168 -9.21 6.72 16.21
C LEU A 168 -9.63 8.17 15.94
N LYS A 169 -10.91 8.50 16.18
CA LYS A 169 -11.50 9.81 15.85
C LYS A 169 -10.72 11.04 16.34
N PRO A 170 -10.19 11.09 17.59
CA PRO A 170 -9.41 12.23 18.08
C PRO A 170 -7.94 12.22 17.66
N LEU A 171 -7.44 11.11 17.09
CA LEU A 171 -6.03 10.92 16.80
C LEU A 171 -5.67 11.46 15.40
N PRO A 172 -4.40 11.85 15.17
CA PRO A 172 -3.91 12.27 13.87
C PRO A 172 -3.61 11.07 12.96
N LEU A 173 -4.56 10.14 12.88
CA LEU A 173 -4.46 8.89 12.15
C LEU A 173 -5.56 8.80 11.09
N GLU A 174 -5.28 8.08 10.02
CA GLU A 174 -6.23 7.61 9.02
C GLU A 174 -6.35 6.09 9.12
N TYR A 175 -7.45 5.56 8.64
CA TYR A 175 -7.66 4.11 8.62
C TYR A 175 -8.50 3.63 7.44
N ALA A 176 -8.33 2.38 7.07
CA ALA A 176 -9.24 1.60 6.25
C ALA A 176 -9.75 0.40 7.06
N CYS A 177 -10.99 0.00 6.79
CA CYS A 177 -11.63 -1.18 7.38
C CYS A 177 -12.27 -1.98 6.23
N ASP A 178 -11.43 -2.66 5.46
CA ASP A 178 -11.84 -3.39 4.26
C ASP A 178 -12.58 -4.69 4.59
N PHE A 179 -12.28 -5.26 5.76
CA PHE A 179 -13.00 -6.37 6.35
C PHE A 179 -13.54 -5.96 7.72
N VAL A 180 -14.77 -6.35 8.02
CA VAL A 180 -15.42 -5.97 9.28
C VAL A 180 -14.58 -6.40 10.48
N GLY A 181 -14.13 -5.42 11.27
CA GLY A 181 -13.29 -5.63 12.45
C GLY A 181 -11.80 -5.67 12.18
N GLU A 182 -11.35 -5.50 10.93
CA GLU A 182 -9.95 -5.40 10.57
C GLU A 182 -9.59 -3.98 10.14
N PHE A 183 -8.72 -3.32 10.89
CA PHE A 183 -8.29 -1.95 10.63
C PHE A 183 -6.84 -1.91 10.21
N ASP A 184 -6.60 -1.28 9.08
CA ASP A 184 -5.31 -0.75 8.67
C ASP A 184 -5.24 0.72 9.07
N ILE A 185 -4.27 1.10 9.90
CA ILE A 185 -4.18 2.44 10.49
C ILE A 185 -2.80 3.02 10.22
N TRP A 186 -2.75 4.28 9.70
CA TRP A 186 -1.50 4.97 9.36
C TRP A 186 -1.56 6.45 9.70
N PRO A 187 -0.41 7.18 9.70
CA PRO A 187 -0.40 8.61 9.99
C PRO A 187 -1.23 9.43 8.98
N ARG A 188 -2.07 10.33 9.46
CA ARG A 188 -2.83 11.28 8.60
C ARG A 188 -1.93 12.18 7.75
N ALA A 189 -0.68 12.39 8.16
CA ALA A 189 0.29 13.23 7.46
C ALA A 189 0.77 12.63 6.12
N THR A 190 0.38 11.39 5.79
CA THR A 190 0.78 10.73 4.54
C THR A 190 -0.35 9.93 3.92
N ASN A 191 -0.20 9.63 2.63
CA ASN A 191 -1.03 8.72 1.85
C ASN A 191 -0.23 8.27 0.61
N LYS A 192 -0.78 7.34 -0.16
CA LYS A 192 -0.13 6.83 -1.38
C LYS A 192 0.27 7.95 -2.36
N GLY A 193 -0.56 8.97 -2.56
CA GLY A 193 -0.28 10.07 -3.49
C GLY A 193 0.91 10.94 -3.06
N VAL A 194 0.95 11.33 -1.77
CA VAL A 194 2.09 12.09 -1.20
C VAL A 194 3.40 11.28 -1.30
N ALA A 195 3.34 9.99 -1.00
CA ALA A 195 4.53 9.14 -1.09
C ALA A 195 5.00 8.94 -2.54
N LEU A 196 4.08 8.79 -3.50
CA LEU A 196 4.41 8.70 -4.92
C LEU A 196 5.02 10.00 -5.47
N SER A 197 4.61 11.17 -4.98
CA SER A 197 5.28 12.43 -5.33
C SER A 197 6.75 12.42 -4.89
N LYS A 198 7.04 11.96 -3.65
CA LYS A 198 8.42 11.82 -3.16
C LYS A 198 9.22 10.79 -3.96
N LEU A 199 8.59 9.67 -4.33
CA LEU A 199 9.19 8.62 -5.16
C LEU A 199 9.54 9.16 -6.55
N ALA A 200 8.64 9.90 -7.21
CA ALA A 200 8.88 10.52 -8.51
C ALA A 200 10.08 11.47 -8.46
N HIS A 201 10.16 12.33 -7.43
CA HIS A 201 11.32 13.22 -7.23
C HIS A 201 12.64 12.46 -7.09
N ARG A 202 12.65 11.31 -6.44
CA ARG A 202 13.85 10.47 -6.34
C ARG A 202 14.29 9.86 -7.67
N TYR A 203 13.35 9.64 -8.58
CA TYR A 203 13.63 9.24 -9.97
C TYR A 203 13.98 10.44 -10.88
N GLY A 204 14.09 11.67 -10.34
CA GLY A 204 14.43 12.88 -11.09
C GLY A 204 13.29 13.40 -11.98
N THR A 205 12.06 13.11 -11.62
CA THR A 205 10.85 13.57 -12.29
C THR A 205 9.83 14.10 -11.28
N ASP A 206 8.63 14.38 -11.68
CA ASP A 206 7.52 14.79 -10.82
C ASP A 206 6.30 13.88 -11.02
N ILE A 207 5.28 14.09 -10.19
CA ILE A 207 4.07 13.27 -10.18
C ILE A 207 3.24 13.43 -11.45
N ASP A 208 3.40 14.51 -12.23
CA ASP A 208 2.71 14.76 -13.50
C ASP A 208 3.17 13.78 -14.60
N HIS A 209 4.35 13.19 -14.45
CA HIS A 209 4.90 12.13 -15.32
C HIS A 209 4.71 10.72 -14.75
N LEU A 210 3.87 10.57 -13.73
CA LEU A 210 3.58 9.29 -13.10
C LEU A 210 2.17 8.81 -13.49
N MET A 211 2.07 7.56 -13.93
CA MET A 211 0.80 6.82 -14.02
C MET A 211 0.63 5.98 -12.76
N PHE A 212 -0.53 6.10 -12.11
CA PHE A 212 -0.91 5.23 -11.01
C PHE A 212 -2.12 4.37 -11.39
N VAL A 213 -2.07 3.08 -11.04
CA VAL A 213 -3.18 2.12 -11.24
C VAL A 213 -3.58 1.55 -9.89
N GLY A 214 -4.86 1.61 -9.56
CA GLY A 214 -5.39 1.12 -8.28
C GLY A 214 -6.90 0.89 -8.28
N ASP A 215 -7.46 0.34 -7.20
CA ASP A 215 -8.89 0.02 -7.11
C ASP A 215 -9.53 0.29 -5.73
N GLY A 216 -8.72 0.55 -4.71
CA GLY A 216 -9.17 0.72 -3.32
C GLY A 216 -9.44 2.16 -2.88
N THR A 217 -10.12 2.30 -1.74
CA THR A 217 -10.35 3.62 -1.10
C THR A 217 -9.03 4.29 -0.68
N ASN A 218 -8.01 3.53 -0.31
CA ASN A 218 -6.67 4.03 0.01
C ASN A 218 -5.90 4.55 -1.22
N ASP A 219 -6.43 4.34 -2.44
CA ASP A 219 -5.84 4.82 -3.71
C ASP A 219 -6.36 6.19 -4.14
N LEU A 220 -7.42 6.71 -3.53
CA LEU A 220 -8.09 7.94 -3.95
C LEU A 220 -7.13 9.11 -4.19
N MET A 221 -6.23 9.36 -3.24
CA MET A 221 -5.26 10.45 -3.34
C MET A 221 -4.20 10.18 -4.43
N ALA A 222 -3.77 8.94 -4.60
CA ALA A 222 -2.83 8.58 -5.66
C ALA A 222 -3.48 8.73 -7.05
N LEU A 223 -4.72 8.26 -7.22
CA LEU A 223 -5.49 8.42 -8.45
C LEU A 223 -5.68 9.89 -8.85
N SER A 224 -6.02 10.75 -7.87
CA SER A 224 -6.27 12.18 -8.15
C SER A 224 -5.00 13.01 -8.32
N MET A 225 -3.88 12.63 -7.72
CA MET A 225 -2.62 13.38 -7.75
C MET A 225 -1.70 12.96 -8.91
N ALA A 226 -1.78 11.72 -9.37
CA ALA A 226 -0.96 11.22 -10.45
C ALA A 226 -1.20 11.98 -11.77
N GLY A 227 -0.15 12.13 -12.57
CA GLY A 227 -0.29 12.66 -13.93
C GLY A 227 -1.32 11.89 -14.76
N LEU A 228 -1.46 10.58 -14.51
CA LEU A 228 -2.51 9.75 -15.08
C LEU A 228 -3.00 8.76 -14.02
N GLY A 229 -4.15 9.02 -13.44
CA GLY A 229 -4.84 8.09 -12.52
C GLY A 229 -5.71 7.10 -13.29
N VAL A 230 -5.49 5.82 -13.08
CA VAL A 230 -6.24 4.73 -13.73
C VAL A 230 -6.91 3.87 -12.66
N ALA A 231 -8.24 3.89 -12.60
CA ALA A 231 -9.00 3.01 -11.71
C ALA A 231 -9.31 1.68 -12.39
N MET A 232 -9.21 0.59 -11.66
CA MET A 232 -9.61 -0.73 -12.13
C MET A 232 -11.12 -0.83 -12.35
N GLY A 233 -11.54 -1.62 -13.33
CA GLY A 233 -12.96 -1.73 -13.73
C GLY A 233 -13.90 -2.24 -12.65
N GLN A 234 -13.40 -3.04 -11.70
CA GLN A 234 -14.18 -3.54 -10.55
C GLN A 234 -14.19 -2.57 -9.35
N ALA A 235 -13.39 -1.49 -9.36
CA ALA A 235 -13.37 -0.51 -8.28
C ALA A 235 -14.77 0.07 -8.00
N GLU A 236 -15.01 0.54 -6.80
CA GLU A 236 -16.27 1.20 -6.46
C GLU A 236 -16.42 2.54 -7.19
N ASP A 237 -17.65 3.01 -7.37
CA ASP A 237 -17.96 4.23 -8.12
C ASP A 237 -17.27 5.47 -7.55
N HIS A 238 -17.10 5.55 -6.22
CA HIS A 238 -16.42 6.68 -5.60
C HIS A 238 -14.92 6.70 -5.91
N VAL A 239 -14.28 5.54 -6.09
CA VAL A 239 -12.88 5.39 -6.51
C VAL A 239 -12.74 5.77 -8.00
N LYS A 240 -13.59 5.22 -8.86
CA LYS A 240 -13.61 5.53 -10.30
C LYS A 240 -13.75 7.02 -10.60
N LYS A 241 -14.50 7.76 -9.79
CA LYS A 241 -14.69 9.21 -9.94
C LYS A 241 -13.41 10.03 -9.71
N GLN A 242 -12.40 9.47 -9.05
CA GLN A 242 -11.12 10.15 -8.80
C GLN A 242 -10.09 9.88 -9.91
N ALA A 243 -10.35 8.95 -10.80
CA ALA A 243 -9.43 8.56 -11.87
C ALA A 243 -9.72 9.30 -13.17
N ASP A 244 -8.67 9.50 -13.98
CA ASP A 244 -8.77 10.03 -15.34
C ASP A 244 -9.33 8.98 -16.31
N VAL A 245 -9.03 7.70 -16.05
CA VAL A 245 -9.35 6.57 -16.92
C VAL A 245 -9.84 5.37 -16.09
N ILE A 246 -10.75 4.59 -16.65
CA ILE A 246 -11.19 3.32 -16.10
C ILE A 246 -10.62 2.20 -16.98
N ALA A 247 -9.78 1.34 -16.39
CA ALA A 247 -9.24 0.15 -17.02
C ALA A 247 -10.27 -1.00 -17.06
N PRO A 248 -10.04 -2.04 -17.84
CA PRO A 248 -10.73 -3.32 -17.67
C PRO A 248 -10.61 -3.84 -16.23
N PRO A 249 -11.50 -4.74 -15.78
CA PRO A 249 -11.43 -5.31 -14.44
C PRO A 249 -10.19 -6.21 -14.28
N PHE A 250 -9.87 -6.57 -13.02
CA PHE A 250 -8.78 -7.49 -12.69
C PHE A 250 -8.83 -8.80 -13.50
N SER A 251 -10.01 -9.36 -13.70
CA SER A 251 -10.21 -10.59 -14.48
C SER A 251 -9.80 -10.50 -15.96
N GLU A 252 -9.57 -9.30 -16.46
CA GLU A 252 -9.15 -9.00 -17.84
C GLU A 252 -7.75 -8.35 -17.87
N ASP A 253 -6.97 -8.47 -16.78
CA ASP A 253 -5.64 -7.88 -16.65
C ASP A 253 -5.61 -6.36 -16.85
N GLY A 254 -6.52 -5.61 -16.22
CA GLY A 254 -6.63 -4.16 -16.37
C GLY A 254 -5.33 -3.39 -16.10
N ALA A 255 -4.49 -3.86 -15.17
CA ALA A 255 -3.18 -3.27 -14.92
C ALA A 255 -2.23 -3.41 -16.12
N ALA A 256 -2.20 -4.58 -16.75
CA ALA A 256 -1.43 -4.79 -17.99
C ALA A 256 -1.97 -3.91 -19.13
N TRP A 257 -3.29 -3.88 -19.31
CA TRP A 257 -3.94 -3.02 -20.31
C TRP A 257 -3.54 -1.55 -20.14
N ALA A 258 -3.51 -1.02 -18.92
CA ALA A 258 -3.12 0.36 -18.67
C ALA A 258 -1.67 0.64 -19.11
N ILE A 259 -0.73 -0.27 -18.82
CA ILE A 259 0.66 -0.17 -19.26
C ILE A 259 0.73 -0.23 -20.80
N GLU A 260 0.07 -1.21 -21.41
CA GLU A 260 0.04 -1.40 -22.86
C GLU A 260 -0.49 -0.15 -23.59
N GLU A 261 -1.62 0.42 -23.09
CA GLU A 261 -2.30 1.54 -23.71
C GLU A 261 -1.52 2.84 -23.60
N PHE A 262 -1.00 3.17 -22.41
CA PHE A 262 -0.46 4.51 -22.13
C PHE A 262 1.07 4.57 -22.16
N VAL A 263 1.74 3.43 -22.08
CA VAL A 263 3.21 3.34 -22.08
C VAL A 263 3.74 2.65 -23.34
N LEU A 264 3.13 1.54 -23.77
CA LEU A 264 3.69 0.70 -24.84
C LEU A 264 3.17 1.03 -26.24
N LYS A 265 2.00 1.62 -26.41
CA LYS A 265 1.46 1.99 -27.73
C LYS A 265 2.06 3.26 -28.35
N LYS A 266 3.15 3.76 -27.80
CA LYS A 266 3.87 4.93 -28.35
C LYS A 266 4.74 4.56 -29.54
#